data_16fbb04542666594999029a51031e32b
#
_entry.id   16fbb04542666594999029a51031e32b
#
_cell.length_a   1.000
_cell.length_b   1.000
_cell.length_c   1.000
_cell.angle_alpha   90.00
_cell.angle_beta   90.00
_cell.angle_gamma   90.00
#
_symmetry.space_group_name_H-M   'P 1'
#
loop_
_entity.id
_entity.type
_entity.pdbx_description
1 polymer ?
#
loop_
_entity_poly.entity_id
_entity_poly.type
_entity_poly.pdbx_seq_one_letter_code
_entity_poly.pdbx_strand_id
1 'polypeptide(L)'
;DVKCPVVFHFAELDRFAPAEARTQIMAAFKERPDIEFYLYPGCDHAFAAPERTSFNKPATLMAYTRSIALFRKVLGPHYDLSALWDKHTELEFATRSAEQTMTTMVAEPYVNHIPTMTGGVGYRDLLRFYKNHFIPKTPQDTKLVPISRTIGSDRIVDEMLFCFTHDIEIDWMLPGVPPTGKYVEIPLVAIVRFRGDKLYNEHIYWDQASVLVQIGLIDPSKLPVAGIETAKKLVDESLPSNTLMARWSESAGK
;
A
#
# COMPACT_ATOMS: atom_id res chain seq x y z
N ASP A 1 -16.25 -36.77 1.90
CA ASP A 1 -16.35 -36.40 0.49
C ASP A 1 -16.50 -34.86 0.38
N VAL A 2 -15.42 -34.16 -0.01
CA VAL A 2 -15.40 -32.70 -0.14
C VAL A 2 -16.00 -32.32 -1.49
N LYS A 3 -17.12 -31.59 -1.49
CA LYS A 3 -17.86 -31.20 -2.71
C LYS A 3 -17.76 -29.71 -3.07
N CYS A 4 -17.09 -28.90 -2.25
CA CYS A 4 -16.91 -27.46 -2.48
C CYS A 4 -15.45 -27.12 -2.80
N PRO A 5 -15.16 -25.97 -3.37
CA PRO A 5 -13.82 -25.44 -3.47
C PRO A 5 -13.21 -25.25 -2.07
N VAL A 6 -11.90 -25.47 -1.94
CA VAL A 6 -11.18 -25.37 -0.68
C VAL A 6 -9.83 -24.69 -0.88
N VAL A 7 -9.42 -23.90 0.07
CA VAL A 7 -8.05 -23.43 0.19
C VAL A 7 -7.43 -23.93 1.48
N PHE A 8 -6.28 -24.57 1.36
CA PHE A 8 -5.47 -25.04 2.48
C PHE A 8 -4.32 -24.07 2.75
N HIS A 9 -4.17 -23.69 4.01
CA HIS A 9 -3.05 -22.88 4.48
C HIS A 9 -2.19 -23.71 5.43
N PHE A 10 -1.06 -24.19 4.95
CA PHE A 10 -0.14 -25.02 5.74
C PHE A 10 1.02 -24.19 6.30
N ALA A 11 1.26 -24.28 7.59
CA ALA A 11 2.48 -23.82 8.20
C ALA A 11 3.59 -24.85 8.00
N GLU A 12 4.79 -24.41 7.63
CA GLU A 12 5.91 -25.35 7.34
C GLU A 12 6.30 -26.18 8.55
N LEU A 13 6.36 -25.55 9.74
CA LEU A 13 6.84 -26.15 10.99
C LEU A 13 5.73 -26.77 11.82
N ASP A 14 4.51 -26.89 11.27
CA ASP A 14 3.36 -27.42 11.99
C ASP A 14 3.51 -28.93 12.31
N ARG A 15 3.72 -29.25 13.58
CA ARG A 15 3.82 -30.65 14.05
C ARG A 15 2.55 -31.46 13.89
N PHE A 16 1.37 -30.80 13.77
CA PHE A 16 0.09 -31.47 13.56
C PHE A 16 -0.21 -31.76 12.09
N ALA A 17 0.48 -31.04 11.18
CA ALA A 17 0.41 -31.28 9.75
C ALA A 17 1.85 -31.37 9.16
N PRO A 18 2.63 -32.41 9.53
CA PRO A 18 3.99 -32.59 9.05
C PRO A 18 4.05 -32.78 7.53
N ALA A 19 5.23 -32.64 6.93
CA ALA A 19 5.41 -32.68 5.47
C ALA A 19 4.80 -33.92 4.80
N GLU A 20 4.91 -35.07 5.44
CA GLU A 20 4.32 -36.32 4.93
C GLU A 20 2.79 -36.26 4.88
N ALA A 21 2.15 -35.78 5.96
CA ALA A 21 0.70 -35.62 6.02
C ALA A 21 0.21 -34.61 4.97
N ARG A 22 0.92 -33.49 4.79
CA ARG A 22 0.59 -32.49 3.76
C ARG A 22 0.67 -33.10 2.36
N THR A 23 1.72 -33.90 2.08
CA THR A 23 1.88 -34.59 0.80
C THR A 23 0.72 -35.56 0.54
N GLN A 24 0.28 -36.31 1.54
CA GLN A 24 -0.86 -37.22 1.42
C GLN A 24 -2.17 -36.46 1.13
N ILE A 25 -2.41 -35.33 1.83
CA ILE A 25 -3.57 -34.47 1.58
C ILE A 25 -3.54 -33.93 0.15
N MET A 26 -2.41 -33.38 -0.30
CA MET A 26 -2.28 -32.86 -1.66
C MET A 26 -2.49 -33.94 -2.71
N ALA A 27 -1.96 -35.13 -2.49
CA ALA A 27 -2.16 -36.29 -3.39
C ALA A 27 -3.62 -36.73 -3.48
N ALA A 28 -4.36 -36.69 -2.35
CA ALA A 28 -5.77 -37.05 -2.31
C ALA A 28 -6.68 -36.10 -3.14
N PHE A 29 -6.23 -34.89 -3.38
CA PHE A 29 -6.98 -33.85 -4.12
C PHE A 29 -6.34 -33.45 -5.45
N LYS A 30 -5.36 -34.20 -5.97
CA LYS A 30 -4.61 -33.83 -7.18
C LYS A 30 -5.47 -33.64 -8.43
N GLU A 31 -6.62 -34.32 -8.52
CA GLU A 31 -7.57 -34.22 -9.63
C GLU A 31 -8.63 -33.11 -9.43
N ARG A 32 -8.52 -32.30 -8.37
CA ARG A 32 -9.47 -31.25 -8.00
C ARG A 32 -8.86 -29.87 -8.25
N PRO A 33 -9.08 -29.24 -9.43
CA PRO A 33 -8.52 -27.94 -9.77
C PRO A 33 -9.13 -26.77 -8.96
N ASP A 34 -10.21 -27.02 -8.26
CA ASP A 34 -10.89 -26.09 -7.37
C ASP A 34 -10.38 -26.15 -5.91
N ILE A 35 -9.31 -26.91 -5.67
CA ILE A 35 -8.64 -26.99 -4.37
C ILE A 35 -7.22 -26.44 -4.48
N GLU A 36 -6.93 -25.43 -3.67
CA GLU A 36 -5.65 -24.75 -3.65
C GLU A 36 -4.88 -25.01 -2.37
N PHE A 37 -3.53 -25.09 -2.48
CA PHE A 37 -2.65 -25.36 -1.34
C PHE A 37 -1.57 -24.29 -1.26
N TYR A 38 -1.39 -23.74 -0.07
CA TYR A 38 -0.36 -22.76 0.21
C TYR A 38 0.45 -23.15 1.42
N LEU A 39 1.77 -23.21 1.24
CA LEU A 39 2.74 -23.43 2.32
C LEU A 39 3.33 -22.08 2.75
N TYR A 40 3.44 -21.85 4.06
CA TYR A 40 4.02 -20.66 4.66
C TYR A 40 5.34 -21.02 5.32
N PRO A 41 6.50 -20.69 4.68
CA PRO A 41 7.82 -21.01 5.20
C PRO A 41 8.08 -20.33 6.55
N GLY A 42 8.75 -21.06 7.46
CA GLY A 42 9.11 -20.56 8.79
C GLY A 42 7.93 -20.36 9.74
N CYS A 43 6.69 -20.67 9.32
CA CYS A 43 5.52 -20.55 10.18
C CYS A 43 5.24 -21.86 10.93
N ASP A 44 4.76 -21.73 12.17
CA ASP A 44 4.33 -22.84 13.01
C ASP A 44 2.79 -22.87 13.15
N HIS A 45 2.27 -23.89 13.80
CA HIS A 45 0.85 -24.05 14.06
C HIS A 45 0.20 -22.78 14.62
N ALA A 46 -0.99 -22.46 14.13
CA ALA A 46 -1.75 -21.27 14.51
C ALA A 46 -1.07 -19.92 14.18
N PHE A 47 -0.21 -19.86 13.15
CA PHE A 47 0.48 -18.63 12.74
C PHE A 47 -0.47 -17.46 12.41
N ALA A 48 -1.74 -17.74 12.13
CA ALA A 48 -2.75 -16.73 11.81
C ALA A 48 -3.56 -16.24 13.02
N ALA A 49 -3.28 -16.73 14.23
CA ALA A 49 -3.97 -16.35 15.46
C ALA A 49 -3.17 -15.27 16.22
N PRO A 50 -3.67 -14.02 16.32
CA PRO A 50 -2.93 -12.90 16.92
C PRO A 50 -2.50 -13.12 18.37
N GLU A 51 -3.25 -13.93 19.13
CA GLU A 51 -2.98 -14.22 20.56
C GLU A 51 -1.92 -15.30 20.76
N ARG A 52 -1.42 -15.92 19.69
CA ARG A 52 -0.43 -17.01 19.79
C ARG A 52 0.98 -16.48 19.62
N THR A 53 1.93 -17.11 20.29
CA THR A 53 3.37 -16.81 20.15
C THR A 53 3.90 -17.11 18.74
N SER A 54 3.24 -18.01 18.01
CA SER A 54 3.52 -18.36 16.62
C SER A 54 2.94 -17.37 15.61
N PHE A 55 2.25 -16.31 16.05
CA PHE A 55 1.64 -15.33 15.16
C PHE A 55 2.66 -14.73 14.19
N ASN A 56 2.36 -14.83 12.88
CA ASN A 56 3.16 -14.25 11.82
C ASN A 56 2.30 -13.32 10.97
N LYS A 57 2.44 -12.01 11.18
CA LYS A 57 1.61 -11.00 10.52
C LYS A 57 1.69 -11.06 8.99
N PRO A 58 2.87 -11.11 8.33
CA PRO A 58 2.95 -11.23 6.86
C PRO A 58 2.23 -12.47 6.32
N ALA A 59 2.48 -13.65 6.90
CA ALA A 59 1.84 -14.89 6.47
C ALA A 59 0.32 -14.85 6.68
N THR A 60 -0.14 -14.28 7.80
CA THR A 60 -1.57 -14.09 8.07
C THR A 60 -2.24 -13.21 7.04
N LEU A 61 -1.62 -12.10 6.64
CA LEU A 61 -2.15 -11.21 5.61
C LEU A 61 -2.29 -11.92 4.26
N MET A 62 -1.30 -12.74 3.88
CA MET A 62 -1.36 -13.54 2.66
C MET A 62 -2.45 -14.61 2.72
N ALA A 63 -2.57 -15.33 3.84
CA ALA A 63 -3.61 -16.33 4.06
C ALA A 63 -5.01 -15.69 4.01
N TYR A 64 -5.18 -14.54 4.64
CA TYR A 64 -6.44 -13.79 4.60
C TYR A 64 -6.84 -13.42 3.16
N THR A 65 -5.93 -12.81 2.39
CA THR A 65 -6.20 -12.42 0.99
C THR A 65 -6.64 -13.61 0.14
N ARG A 66 -5.97 -14.76 0.29
CA ARG A 66 -6.29 -16.01 -0.44
C ARG A 66 -7.65 -16.57 -0.03
N SER A 67 -7.95 -16.57 1.27
CA SER A 67 -9.28 -17.00 1.77
C SER A 67 -10.40 -16.10 1.26
N ILE A 68 -10.22 -14.79 1.30
CA ILE A 68 -11.22 -13.83 0.80
C ILE A 68 -11.40 -13.95 -0.72
N ALA A 69 -10.34 -14.24 -1.47
CA ALA A 69 -10.46 -14.50 -2.91
C ALA A 69 -11.37 -15.68 -3.20
N LEU A 70 -11.19 -16.80 -2.47
CA LEU A 70 -12.08 -17.96 -2.58
C LEU A 70 -13.53 -17.62 -2.20
N PHE A 71 -13.75 -16.97 -1.06
CA PHE A 71 -15.10 -16.63 -0.60
C PHE A 71 -15.81 -15.69 -1.58
N ARG A 72 -15.15 -14.69 -2.10
CA ARG A 72 -15.74 -13.78 -3.10
C ARG A 72 -16.08 -14.50 -4.39
N LYS A 73 -15.22 -15.41 -4.85
CA LYS A 73 -15.47 -16.22 -6.04
C LYS A 73 -16.71 -17.09 -5.91
N VAL A 74 -16.96 -17.64 -4.71
CA VAL A 74 -17.99 -18.68 -4.48
C VAL A 74 -19.28 -18.11 -3.90
N LEU A 75 -19.18 -17.15 -2.97
CA LEU A 75 -20.29 -16.63 -2.18
C LEU A 75 -20.61 -15.15 -2.47
N GLY A 76 -19.65 -14.38 -2.96
CA GLY A 76 -19.77 -12.91 -2.96
C GLY A 76 -19.71 -12.35 -1.52
N PRO A 77 -20.20 -11.09 -1.28
CA PRO A 77 -20.51 -10.11 -2.31
C PRO A 77 -19.27 -9.58 -3.03
N HIS A 78 -19.49 -9.02 -4.22
CA HIS A 78 -18.46 -8.32 -4.98
C HIS A 78 -18.58 -6.82 -4.74
N TYR A 79 -17.45 -6.17 -4.47
CA TYR A 79 -17.36 -4.72 -4.27
C TYR A 79 -16.49 -4.10 -5.35
N ASP A 80 -16.90 -2.96 -5.86
CA ASP A 80 -16.05 -2.13 -6.72
C ASP A 80 -15.06 -1.36 -5.84
N LEU A 81 -13.91 -1.98 -5.60
CA LEU A 81 -12.88 -1.38 -4.75
C LEU A 81 -12.31 -0.09 -5.37
N SER A 82 -12.31 0.00 -6.72
CA SER A 82 -11.87 1.21 -7.41
C SER A 82 -12.79 2.38 -7.12
N ALA A 83 -14.10 2.20 -7.29
CA ALA A 83 -15.08 3.25 -7.00
C ALA A 83 -15.09 3.65 -5.51
N LEU A 84 -14.87 2.70 -4.60
CA LEU A 84 -14.74 2.99 -3.16
C LEU A 84 -13.51 3.86 -2.87
N TRP A 85 -12.37 3.57 -3.49
CA TRP A 85 -11.15 4.37 -3.34
C TRP A 85 -11.29 5.74 -3.98
N ASP A 86 -11.83 5.82 -5.20
CA ASP A 86 -12.08 7.10 -5.86
C ASP A 86 -12.99 8.01 -5.04
N LYS A 87 -14.03 7.43 -4.41
CA LYS A 87 -14.89 8.20 -3.49
C LYS A 87 -14.15 8.69 -2.26
N HIS A 88 -13.26 7.89 -1.69
CA HIS A 88 -12.46 8.28 -0.53
C HIS A 88 -11.55 9.47 -0.88
N THR A 89 -10.78 9.36 -1.96
CA THR A 89 -9.86 10.43 -2.41
C THR A 89 -10.60 11.70 -2.84
N GLU A 90 -11.80 11.58 -3.43
CA GLU A 90 -12.66 12.73 -3.71
C GLU A 90 -13.01 13.51 -2.42
N LEU A 91 -13.32 12.79 -1.34
CA LEU A 91 -13.66 13.41 -0.05
C LEU A 91 -12.46 14.08 0.63
N GLU A 92 -11.25 13.53 0.42
CA GLU A 92 -10.00 14.11 0.94
C GLU A 92 -9.55 15.36 0.17
N PHE A 93 -9.51 15.29 -1.16
CA PHE A 93 -8.85 16.28 -2.00
C PHE A 93 -9.82 17.26 -2.67
N ALA A 94 -11.03 16.82 -3.05
CA ALA A 94 -12.01 17.68 -3.71
C ALA A 94 -13.02 18.26 -2.70
N THR A 95 -13.72 17.41 -1.97
CA THR A 95 -14.70 17.83 -0.96
C THR A 95 -14.03 18.41 0.29
N ARG A 96 -12.86 17.89 0.64
CA ARG A 96 -12.03 18.30 1.79
C ARG A 96 -12.77 18.23 3.12
N SER A 97 -13.48 17.13 3.37
CA SER A 97 -14.28 16.90 4.57
C SER A 97 -13.80 15.68 5.34
N ALA A 98 -13.14 15.92 6.47
CA ALA A 98 -12.61 14.85 7.33
C ALA A 98 -13.73 13.92 7.82
N GLU A 99 -14.87 14.48 8.23
CA GLU A 99 -16.00 13.71 8.73
C GLU A 99 -16.60 12.81 7.64
N GLN A 100 -16.70 13.29 6.41
CA GLN A 100 -17.19 12.48 5.29
C GLN A 100 -16.17 11.42 4.86
N THR A 101 -14.88 11.75 4.83
CA THR A 101 -13.80 10.80 4.56
C THR A 101 -13.87 9.62 5.53
N MET A 102 -14.03 9.88 6.83
CA MET A 102 -14.17 8.84 7.85
C MET A 102 -15.39 7.93 7.65
N THR A 103 -16.45 8.37 6.97
CA THR A 103 -17.61 7.50 6.69
C THR A 103 -17.28 6.36 5.70
N THR A 104 -16.24 6.49 4.93
CA THR A 104 -15.78 5.46 3.97
C THR A 104 -14.90 4.39 4.62
N MET A 105 -14.53 4.58 5.88
CA MET A 105 -13.63 3.69 6.60
C MET A 105 -14.37 2.78 7.60
N VAL A 106 -13.69 1.72 8.04
CA VAL A 106 -14.16 0.85 9.13
C VAL A 106 -14.16 1.60 10.48
N ALA A 107 -14.74 0.99 11.54
CA ALA A 107 -14.77 1.58 12.87
C ALA A 107 -13.39 1.81 13.49
N GLU A 108 -12.44 0.90 13.23
CA GLU A 108 -11.05 0.99 13.69
C GLU A 108 -10.09 1.04 12.50
N PRO A 109 -9.96 2.18 11.83
CA PRO A 109 -9.11 2.34 10.65
C PRO A 109 -7.64 2.58 11.02
N TYR A 110 -6.77 2.44 10.02
CA TYR A 110 -5.35 2.72 10.17
C TYR A 110 -4.81 3.38 8.90
N VAL A 111 -4.14 4.51 9.02
CA VAL A 111 -3.41 5.19 7.94
C VAL A 111 -1.98 5.45 8.38
N ASN A 112 -1.03 5.20 7.49
CA ASN A 112 0.38 5.49 7.72
C ASN A 112 1.04 6.01 6.44
N HIS A 113 1.50 7.23 6.47
CA HIS A 113 2.41 7.81 5.52
C HIS A 113 3.83 7.33 5.87
N ILE A 114 4.32 6.36 5.12
CA ILE A 114 5.52 5.58 5.48
C ILE A 114 6.77 6.44 5.71
N PRO A 115 7.11 7.42 4.83
CA PRO A 115 8.36 8.19 5.01
C PRO A 115 8.38 9.07 6.27
N THR A 116 7.22 9.53 6.73
CA THR A 116 7.09 10.46 7.86
C THR A 116 6.41 9.87 9.08
N MET A 117 5.91 8.63 8.98
CA MET A 117 5.15 7.92 10.02
C MET A 117 3.93 8.71 10.53
N THR A 118 3.33 9.53 9.67
CA THR A 118 2.12 10.33 9.99
C THR A 118 0.86 9.58 9.61
N GLY A 119 -0.24 9.88 10.28
CA GLY A 119 -1.53 9.21 10.12
C GLY A 119 -2.22 8.99 11.45
N GLY A 120 -2.86 7.82 11.63
CA GLY A 120 -3.54 7.51 12.88
C GLY A 120 -4.00 6.07 12.97
N VAL A 121 -4.22 5.60 14.19
CA VAL A 121 -4.77 4.29 14.52
C VAL A 121 -6.09 4.48 15.27
N GLY A 122 -7.17 3.86 14.76
CA GLY A 122 -8.51 4.02 15.30
C GLY A 122 -9.19 5.31 14.88
N TYR A 123 -10.51 5.34 15.03
CA TYR A 123 -11.37 6.43 14.53
C TYR A 123 -10.97 7.81 15.06
N ARG A 124 -10.75 7.91 16.37
CA ARG A 124 -10.53 9.20 17.04
C ARG A 124 -9.25 9.88 16.57
N ASP A 125 -8.14 9.14 16.57
CA ASP A 125 -6.84 9.70 16.24
C ASP A 125 -6.73 9.97 14.74
N LEU A 126 -7.34 9.13 13.90
CA LEU A 126 -7.37 9.35 12.47
C LEU A 126 -8.28 10.53 12.08
N LEU A 127 -9.46 10.68 12.67
CA LEU A 127 -10.30 11.88 12.46
C LEU A 127 -9.57 13.16 12.85
N ARG A 128 -8.85 13.14 13.99
CA ARG A 128 -8.01 14.27 14.43
C ARG A 128 -6.93 14.58 13.39
N PHE A 129 -6.27 13.56 12.85
CA PHE A 129 -5.26 13.71 11.81
C PHE A 129 -5.84 14.35 10.55
N TYR A 130 -6.92 13.81 9.99
CA TYR A 130 -7.57 14.34 8.80
C TYR A 130 -8.04 15.79 9.00
N LYS A 131 -8.66 16.08 10.14
CA LYS A 131 -9.27 17.37 10.42
C LYS A 131 -8.28 18.51 10.65
N ASN A 132 -7.11 18.22 11.23
CA ASN A 132 -6.18 19.26 11.67
C ASN A 132 -4.84 19.23 10.93
N HIS A 133 -4.39 18.07 10.43
CA HIS A 133 -3.01 17.89 9.94
C HIS A 133 -2.93 17.47 8.47
N PHE A 134 -3.96 16.84 7.90
CA PHE A 134 -3.94 16.36 6.53
C PHE A 134 -4.73 17.28 5.59
N ILE A 135 -6.06 17.32 5.71
CA ILE A 135 -6.93 18.05 4.79
C ILE A 135 -6.61 19.54 4.74
N PRO A 136 -6.55 20.28 5.88
CA PRO A 136 -6.26 21.71 5.85
C PRO A 136 -4.79 22.03 5.57
N LYS A 137 -3.89 21.05 5.71
CA LYS A 137 -2.45 21.17 5.50
C LYS A 137 -1.97 20.55 4.17
N THR A 138 -2.89 20.25 3.28
CA THR A 138 -2.61 19.85 1.89
C THR A 138 -2.85 21.06 0.97
N PRO A 139 -1.87 21.45 0.13
CA PRO A 139 -1.99 22.59 -0.77
C PRO A 139 -3.24 22.54 -1.65
N GLN A 140 -3.79 23.70 -2.00
CA GLN A 140 -5.04 23.77 -2.77
C GLN A 140 -4.88 23.33 -4.22
N ASP A 141 -3.68 23.48 -4.77
CA ASP A 141 -3.34 23.10 -6.14
C ASP A 141 -2.90 21.62 -6.26
N THR A 142 -3.01 20.83 -5.18
CA THR A 142 -2.64 19.42 -5.18
C THR A 142 -3.41 18.64 -6.25
N LYS A 143 -2.65 17.85 -7.02
CA LYS A 143 -3.20 16.97 -8.07
C LYS A 143 -2.69 15.55 -7.87
N LEU A 144 -3.60 14.59 -8.00
CA LEU A 144 -3.31 13.17 -8.14
C LEU A 144 -3.41 12.83 -9.63
N VAL A 145 -2.28 12.51 -10.26
CA VAL A 145 -2.24 12.11 -11.67
C VAL A 145 -2.10 10.58 -11.73
N PRO A 146 -3.13 9.85 -12.13
CA PRO A 146 -3.10 8.38 -12.16
C PRO A 146 -2.05 7.87 -13.15
N ILE A 147 -1.30 6.85 -12.76
CA ILE A 147 -0.36 6.10 -13.62
C ILE A 147 -0.88 4.68 -13.83
N SER A 148 -1.07 3.93 -12.75
CA SER A 148 -1.56 2.56 -12.83
C SER A 148 -2.32 2.17 -11.56
N ARG A 149 -3.24 1.21 -11.70
CA ARG A 149 -3.98 0.65 -10.56
C ARG A 149 -4.12 -0.86 -10.68
N THR A 150 -3.66 -1.57 -9.67
CA THR A 150 -3.86 -3.02 -9.54
C THR A 150 -4.93 -3.29 -8.49
N ILE A 151 -5.96 -4.06 -8.86
CA ILE A 151 -7.08 -4.39 -7.99
C ILE A 151 -7.01 -5.85 -7.60
N GLY A 152 -6.86 -6.13 -6.32
CA GLY A 152 -6.89 -7.46 -5.74
C GLY A 152 -8.23 -7.78 -5.08
N SER A 153 -8.28 -8.91 -4.37
CA SER A 153 -9.51 -9.37 -3.70
C SER A 153 -9.92 -8.51 -2.49
N ASP A 154 -8.95 -7.92 -1.80
CA ASP A 154 -9.14 -7.15 -0.57
C ASP A 154 -8.35 -5.85 -0.54
N ARG A 155 -7.66 -5.50 -1.64
CA ARG A 155 -6.80 -4.31 -1.69
C ARG A 155 -6.62 -3.76 -3.08
N ILE A 156 -6.19 -2.52 -3.12
CA ILE A 156 -5.70 -1.83 -4.32
C ILE A 156 -4.25 -1.45 -4.08
N VAL A 157 -3.46 -1.48 -5.16
CA VAL A 157 -2.20 -0.76 -5.28
C VAL A 157 -2.41 0.30 -6.34
N ASP A 158 -2.33 1.57 -5.96
CA ASP A 158 -2.56 2.72 -6.82
C ASP A 158 -1.27 3.51 -6.98
N GLU A 159 -0.79 3.63 -8.20
CA GLU A 159 0.42 4.36 -8.56
C GLU A 159 0.03 5.66 -9.24
N MET A 160 0.58 6.77 -8.77
CA MET A 160 0.23 8.10 -9.25
C MET A 160 1.40 9.07 -9.13
N LEU A 161 1.30 10.21 -9.79
CA LEU A 161 2.07 11.38 -9.41
C LEU A 161 1.28 12.22 -8.41
N PHE A 162 1.93 12.62 -7.35
CA PHE A 162 1.46 13.60 -6.39
C PHE A 162 2.14 14.92 -6.67
N CYS A 163 1.38 15.92 -7.09
CA CYS A 163 1.87 17.20 -7.56
C CYS A 163 1.30 18.33 -6.71
N PHE A 164 2.13 19.27 -6.27
CA PHE A 164 1.68 20.41 -5.45
C PHE A 164 2.70 21.54 -5.44
N THR A 165 2.26 22.75 -5.11
CA THR A 165 3.14 23.85 -4.74
C THR A 165 3.27 23.92 -3.22
N HIS A 166 4.49 23.92 -2.71
CA HIS A 166 4.79 24.04 -1.27
C HIS A 166 4.58 25.49 -0.79
N ASP A 167 3.34 25.96 -0.81
CA ASP A 167 2.92 27.33 -0.46
C ASP A 167 2.35 27.47 0.95
N ILE A 168 2.09 26.34 1.62
CA ILE A 168 1.69 26.26 3.03
C ILE A 168 2.58 25.27 3.78
N GLU A 169 2.50 25.27 5.11
CA GLU A 169 3.11 24.24 5.93
C GLU A 169 2.35 22.92 5.76
N ILE A 170 3.05 21.86 5.31
CA ILE A 170 2.51 20.53 5.09
C ILE A 170 3.05 19.61 6.21
N ASP A 171 2.46 19.70 7.40
CA ASP A 171 3.04 19.07 8.59
C ASP A 171 2.97 17.52 8.56
N TRP A 172 2.17 16.93 7.70
CA TRP A 172 2.13 15.49 7.52
C TRP A 172 3.24 14.95 6.57
N MET A 173 3.72 15.77 5.60
CA MET A 173 4.76 15.39 4.65
C MET A 173 6.10 16.07 4.95
N LEU A 174 6.06 17.31 5.40
CA LEU A 174 7.20 18.20 5.63
C LEU A 174 7.13 18.86 7.02
N PRO A 175 7.06 18.06 8.11
CA PRO A 175 6.89 18.60 9.47
C PRO A 175 8.02 19.57 9.81
N GLY A 176 7.66 20.80 10.23
CA GLY A 176 8.58 21.83 10.64
C GLY A 176 9.32 22.54 9.50
N VAL A 177 8.97 22.27 8.24
CA VAL A 177 9.57 22.95 7.07
C VAL A 177 8.68 24.12 6.65
N PRO A 178 9.18 25.36 6.70
CA PRO A 178 8.45 26.53 6.21
C PRO A 178 8.17 26.45 4.71
N PRO A 179 7.05 27.03 4.23
CA PRO A 179 6.73 27.09 2.81
C PRO A 179 7.88 27.65 1.97
N THR A 180 8.19 26.98 0.86
CA THR A 180 9.28 27.39 -0.05
C THR A 180 8.77 28.01 -1.34
N GLY A 181 7.48 27.92 -1.63
CA GLY A 181 6.86 28.35 -2.88
C GLY A 181 7.26 27.50 -4.10
N LYS A 182 7.97 26.40 -3.91
CA LYS A 182 8.44 25.54 -5.00
C LYS A 182 7.40 24.49 -5.37
N TYR A 183 7.30 24.21 -6.66
CA TYR A 183 6.47 23.15 -7.20
C TYR A 183 7.19 21.79 -7.06
N VAL A 184 6.43 20.76 -6.73
CA VAL A 184 6.92 19.40 -6.47
C VAL A 184 6.08 18.41 -7.26
N GLU A 185 6.74 17.44 -7.91
CA GLU A 185 6.12 16.26 -8.52
C GLU A 185 6.86 15.02 -8.04
N ILE A 186 6.15 14.07 -7.44
CA ILE A 186 6.75 12.83 -6.95
C ILE A 186 5.90 11.62 -7.33
N PRO A 187 6.54 10.47 -7.66
CA PRO A 187 5.86 9.19 -7.65
C PRO A 187 5.34 8.86 -6.25
N LEU A 188 4.08 8.45 -6.19
CA LEU A 188 3.44 8.05 -4.94
C LEU A 188 2.71 6.73 -5.17
N VAL A 189 2.81 5.82 -4.21
CA VAL A 189 2.11 4.54 -4.20
C VAL A 189 1.23 4.45 -2.96
N ALA A 190 -0.06 4.25 -3.17
CA ALA A 190 -1.01 3.93 -2.13
C ALA A 190 -1.33 2.43 -2.14
N ILE A 191 -1.13 1.76 -1.01
CA ILE A 191 -1.59 0.38 -0.78
C ILE A 191 -2.77 0.43 0.17
N VAL A 192 -3.96 0.25 -0.37
CA VAL A 192 -5.23 0.43 0.35
C VAL A 192 -5.90 -0.92 0.53
N ARG A 193 -6.24 -1.28 1.76
CA ARG A 193 -6.97 -2.51 2.09
C ARG A 193 -8.39 -2.22 2.50
N PHE A 194 -9.26 -3.16 2.15
CA PHE A 194 -10.69 -3.09 2.40
C PHE A 194 -11.17 -4.25 3.27
N ARG A 195 -12.20 -3.97 4.06
CA ARG A 195 -13.02 -4.97 4.73
C ARG A 195 -14.46 -4.75 4.29
N GLY A 196 -14.95 -5.62 3.39
CA GLY A 196 -16.23 -5.39 2.71
C GLY A 196 -16.17 -4.14 1.82
N ASP A 197 -17.11 -3.23 2.04
CA ASP A 197 -17.27 -1.96 1.34
C ASP A 197 -16.59 -0.77 2.03
N LYS A 198 -15.70 -1.02 2.99
CA LYS A 198 -15.02 0.02 3.78
C LYS A 198 -13.51 -0.12 3.69
N LEU A 199 -12.82 1.03 3.67
CA LEU A 199 -11.38 1.07 3.79
C LEU A 199 -10.99 0.66 5.22
N TYR A 200 -10.00 -0.22 5.30
CA TYR A 200 -9.45 -0.68 6.57
C TYR A 200 -8.13 0.00 6.91
N ASN A 201 -7.20 0.00 5.94
CA ASN A 201 -5.94 0.69 6.13
C ASN A 201 -5.32 1.17 4.82
N GLU A 202 -4.49 2.19 4.96
CA GLU A 202 -3.68 2.77 3.90
C GLU A 202 -2.22 2.81 4.32
N HIS A 203 -1.34 2.40 3.41
CA HIS A 203 0.09 2.64 3.49
C HIS A 203 0.49 3.48 2.28
N ILE A 204 0.94 4.69 2.53
CA ILE A 204 1.29 5.64 1.48
C ILE A 204 2.81 5.79 1.42
N TYR A 205 3.38 5.57 0.24
CA TYR A 205 4.81 5.57 -0.01
C TYR A 205 5.17 6.66 -1.01
N TRP A 206 6.25 7.37 -0.74
CA TRP A 206 6.93 8.26 -1.68
C TRP A 206 8.42 8.34 -1.32
N ASP A 207 9.22 8.93 -2.22
CA ASP A 207 10.62 9.23 -1.93
C ASP A 207 10.74 10.61 -1.25
N GLN A 208 10.97 10.61 0.06
CA GLN A 208 11.13 11.84 0.83
C GLN A 208 12.38 12.62 0.40
N ALA A 209 13.46 11.94 0.01
CA ALA A 209 14.66 12.62 -0.45
C ALA A 209 14.39 13.42 -1.73
N SER A 210 13.62 12.87 -2.66
CA SER A 210 13.19 13.57 -3.87
C SER A 210 12.37 14.83 -3.56
N VAL A 211 11.47 14.78 -2.57
CA VAL A 211 10.73 15.99 -2.11
C VAL A 211 11.72 17.04 -1.59
N LEU A 212 12.63 16.65 -0.70
CA LEU A 212 13.59 17.56 -0.08
C LEU A 212 14.57 18.19 -1.09
N VAL A 213 14.95 17.44 -2.13
CA VAL A 213 15.73 17.97 -3.26
C VAL A 213 14.94 19.05 -4.01
N GLN A 214 13.68 18.76 -4.37
CA GLN A 214 12.85 19.66 -5.16
C GLN A 214 12.55 20.97 -4.43
N ILE A 215 12.36 20.93 -3.10
CA ILE A 215 12.17 22.14 -2.30
C ILE A 215 13.50 22.83 -1.90
N GLY A 216 14.66 22.23 -2.25
CA GLY A 216 16.00 22.82 -2.08
C GLY A 216 16.59 22.68 -0.67
N LEU A 217 16.13 21.71 0.11
CA LEU A 217 16.69 21.39 1.43
C LEU A 217 17.83 20.36 1.35
N ILE A 218 17.92 19.60 0.27
CA ILE A 218 19.02 18.66 0.01
C ILE A 218 19.72 19.06 -1.29
N ASP A 219 21.05 19.20 -1.23
CA ASP A 219 21.89 19.32 -2.42
C ASP A 219 22.18 17.92 -2.99
N PRO A 220 21.65 17.56 -4.19
CA PRO A 220 21.85 16.25 -4.76
C PRO A 220 23.28 16.01 -5.29
N SER A 221 24.12 17.05 -5.44
CA SER A 221 25.41 16.94 -6.09
C SER A 221 26.39 15.95 -5.46
N LYS A 222 26.19 15.61 -4.18
CA LYS A 222 27.05 14.71 -3.41
C LYS A 222 26.32 13.49 -2.84
N LEU A 223 25.07 13.31 -3.21
CA LEU A 223 24.21 12.25 -2.67
C LEU A 223 23.60 11.44 -3.82
N PRO A 224 23.36 10.14 -3.62
CA PRO A 224 22.71 9.30 -4.63
C PRO A 224 21.19 9.48 -4.60
N VAL A 225 20.74 10.72 -4.81
CA VAL A 225 19.32 11.10 -4.79
C VAL A 225 18.98 11.90 -6.06
N ALA A 226 17.75 11.79 -6.51
CA ALA A 226 17.21 12.56 -7.64
C ALA A 226 16.03 13.42 -7.17
N GLY A 227 15.70 14.44 -7.94
CA GLY A 227 14.55 15.30 -7.70
C GLY A 227 13.38 14.96 -8.62
N ILE A 228 12.91 15.95 -9.38
CA ILE A 228 11.78 15.83 -10.30
C ILE A 228 11.98 14.77 -11.40
N GLU A 229 13.23 14.38 -11.68
CA GLU A 229 13.59 13.38 -12.68
C GLU A 229 12.92 12.02 -12.39
N THR A 230 12.66 11.70 -11.12
CA THR A 230 11.96 10.46 -10.72
C THR A 230 10.53 10.44 -11.29
N ALA A 231 9.80 11.53 -11.14
CA ALA A 231 8.45 11.69 -11.67
C ALA A 231 8.43 11.71 -13.20
N LYS A 232 9.34 12.44 -13.81
CA LYS A 232 9.44 12.53 -15.29
C LYS A 232 9.72 11.16 -15.91
N LYS A 233 10.65 10.38 -15.34
CA LYS A 233 10.99 9.07 -15.86
C LYS A 233 9.88 8.04 -15.65
N LEU A 234 9.04 8.18 -14.65
CA LEU A 234 7.85 7.34 -14.48
C LEU A 234 6.87 7.50 -15.64
N VAL A 235 6.74 8.70 -16.18
CA VAL A 235 5.82 9.01 -17.29
C VAL A 235 6.46 8.73 -18.65
N ASP A 236 7.78 8.96 -18.77
CA ASP A 236 8.52 8.78 -20.01
C ASP A 236 9.70 7.81 -19.79
N GLU A 237 9.48 6.54 -20.13
CA GLU A 237 10.47 5.47 -20.00
C GLU A 237 11.71 5.70 -20.87
N SER A 238 11.62 6.51 -21.94
CA SER A 238 12.75 6.83 -22.84
C SER A 238 13.80 7.73 -22.22
N LEU A 239 13.50 8.42 -21.12
CA LEU A 239 14.45 9.25 -20.42
C LEU A 239 15.62 8.44 -19.88
N PRO A 240 16.83 9.04 -19.75
CA PRO A 240 18.04 8.32 -19.35
C PRO A 240 17.88 7.56 -18.04
N SER A 241 18.37 6.32 -18.03
CA SER A 241 18.52 5.49 -16.83
C SER A 241 19.96 5.61 -16.29
N ASN A 242 20.15 5.22 -15.02
CA ASN A 242 21.45 5.05 -14.39
C ASN A 242 22.29 6.35 -14.28
N THR A 243 21.63 7.51 -14.36
CA THR A 243 22.31 8.83 -14.32
C THR A 243 23.08 9.09 -13.01
N LEU A 244 22.70 8.43 -11.91
CA LEU A 244 23.39 8.49 -10.62
C LEU A 244 24.58 7.48 -10.51
N MET A 245 24.74 6.58 -11.51
CA MET A 245 25.78 5.56 -11.50
C MET A 245 27.01 6.05 -12.25
N ALA A 246 27.94 6.72 -11.56
CA ALA A 246 29.15 7.29 -12.16
C ALA A 246 29.97 6.28 -13.02
N ARG A 247 29.93 4.98 -12.65
CA ARG A 247 30.65 3.90 -13.36
C ARG A 247 29.83 3.20 -14.45
N TRP A 248 28.64 3.70 -14.77
CA TRP A 248 27.78 3.07 -15.78
C TRP A 248 28.47 2.95 -17.14
N SER A 249 29.17 4.01 -17.56
CA SER A 249 29.90 4.04 -18.85
C SER A 249 31.04 3.02 -18.91
N GLU A 250 31.66 2.64 -17.78
CA GLU A 250 32.77 1.67 -17.72
C GLU A 250 32.33 0.26 -18.12
N SER A 251 31.06 -0.05 -18.10
CA SER A 251 30.49 -1.34 -18.49
C SER A 251 30.00 -1.39 -19.95
N ALA A 252 30.12 -0.30 -20.69
CA ALA A 252 29.70 -0.25 -22.08
C ALA A 252 30.50 -1.24 -22.93
N GLY A 253 29.80 -2.16 -23.59
CA GLY A 253 30.44 -3.18 -24.45
C GLY A 253 31.01 -4.44 -23.75
N LYS A 254 30.71 -4.61 -22.47
CA LYS A 254 31.07 -5.84 -21.72
C LYS A 254 29.96 -6.87 -21.79
#